data_e94400ad8909c6136b8776a4b276cfc6
#
_entry.id   e94400ad8909c6136b8776a4b276cfc6
#
_cell.length_a   1.000
_cell.length_b   1.000
_cell.length_c   1.000
_cell.angle_alpha   90.00
_cell.angle_beta   90.00
_cell.angle_gamma   90.00
#
_symmetry.space_group_name_H-M   'P 1'
#
loop_
_entity.id
_entity.type
_entity.pdbx_description
1 polymer ?
#
loop_
_entity_poly.entity_id
_entity_poly.type
_entity_poly.pdbx_seq_one_letter_code
_entity_poly.pdbx_strand_id
1 'polypeptide(L)'
;MSLSTKAMLACLLGSLLILPSMAVCADSVPAKADPQTQKETEDKRKALMADATSAIQETQAALKTLDEGKTSQAIAALERATGKLDLILARDPKLELAPAGVSVTTYDVQGGLDAVKQVRKEAEELIEAGRLQEARRLIKNLASETVISVSNIPLATYPDAIKRAVKLIDEKKPDDAKHVLQAALNTQVVIDTVIPLPVVKAEEFLKTAEDLAQKKDRTKDDNDRLKTSFDRANEQLQFAQALGYGTKKDFDKMYQQLAEIRDKAADNQSGTGWFAKIKGSISELLKSSQSKKG
;
A
#
# COMPACT_ATOMS: atom_id res chain seq x y z
N MET A 1 1.13 15.37 21.89
CA MET A 1 0.12 14.32 22.11
C MET A 1 0.15 13.41 20.88
N SER A 2 1.07 12.41 20.87
CA SER A 2 1.41 11.61 19.66
C SER A 2 1.38 10.11 19.96
N LEU A 3 0.26 9.58 20.43
CA LEU A 3 0.15 8.13 20.71
C LEU A 3 -0.78 7.35 19.76
N SER A 4 -1.51 8.03 18.89
CA SER A 4 -2.52 7.36 18.04
C SER A 4 -1.99 6.76 16.74
N THR A 5 -0.97 7.36 16.14
CA THR A 5 -0.49 6.99 14.79
C THR A 5 0.21 5.63 14.73
N LYS A 6 0.91 5.21 15.77
CA LYS A 6 1.63 3.92 15.79
C LYS A 6 0.72 2.71 15.98
N ALA A 7 -0.35 2.85 16.75
CA ALA A 7 -1.31 1.75 16.98
C ALA A 7 -2.18 1.49 15.74
N MET A 8 -2.48 2.54 14.96
CA MET A 8 -3.28 2.45 13.74
C MET A 8 -2.53 1.82 12.58
N LEU A 9 -1.23 2.10 12.47
CA LEU A 9 -0.38 1.48 11.45
C LEU A 9 -0.27 -0.05 11.63
N ALA A 10 -0.29 -0.55 12.85
CA ALA A 10 -0.26 -1.99 13.15
C ALA A 10 -1.54 -2.71 12.70
N CYS A 11 -2.71 -2.08 12.81
CA CYS A 11 -3.98 -2.66 12.32
C CYS A 11 -4.09 -2.63 10.79
N LEU A 12 -3.54 -1.60 10.13
CA LEU A 12 -3.55 -1.48 8.66
C LEU A 12 -2.59 -2.48 7.99
N LEU A 13 -1.46 -2.78 8.60
CA LEU A 13 -0.50 -3.77 8.07
C LEU A 13 -1.05 -5.21 8.11
N GLY A 14 -1.93 -5.53 9.05
CA GLY A 14 -2.57 -6.85 9.13
C GLY A 14 -3.59 -7.12 8.03
N SER A 15 -4.20 -6.08 7.47
CA SER A 15 -5.28 -6.20 6.48
C SER A 15 -4.81 -6.00 5.02
N LEU A 16 -3.60 -5.49 4.80
CA LEU A 16 -3.17 -4.97 3.51
C LEU A 16 -2.34 -5.94 2.65
N LEU A 17 -2.02 -7.12 3.15
CA LEU A 17 -1.32 -8.16 2.38
C LEU A 17 -2.28 -9.11 1.65
N ILE A 18 -3.46 -8.62 1.22
CA ILE A 18 -4.32 -9.35 0.29
C ILE A 18 -3.82 -9.07 -1.12
N LEU A 19 -2.94 -9.94 -1.62
CA LEU A 19 -2.66 -10.02 -3.04
C LEU A 19 -3.96 -10.42 -3.75
N PRO A 20 -4.36 -9.75 -4.84
CA PRO A 20 -5.54 -10.15 -5.59
C PRO A 20 -5.24 -11.47 -6.30
N SER A 21 -5.75 -12.57 -5.75
CA SER A 21 -6.02 -13.75 -6.55
C SER A 21 -7.18 -13.38 -7.48
N MET A 22 -6.93 -13.26 -8.79
CA MET A 22 -7.98 -13.13 -9.77
C MET A 22 -8.77 -14.46 -9.83
N ALA A 23 -9.90 -14.50 -9.15
CA ALA A 23 -10.99 -15.43 -9.46
C ALA A 23 -12.30 -14.69 -9.22
N VAL A 24 -12.95 -14.39 -10.34
CA VAL A 24 -14.34 -13.94 -10.43
C VAL A 24 -15.23 -14.98 -9.74
N CYS A 25 -16.00 -14.55 -8.74
CA CYS A 25 -17.41 -14.95 -8.56
C CYS A 25 -18.04 -14.19 -7.38
N ALA A 26 -19.28 -13.83 -7.58
CA ALA A 26 -20.22 -13.03 -6.87
C ALA A 26 -20.38 -13.27 -5.36
N ASP A 27 -20.79 -12.18 -4.70
CA ASP A 27 -21.63 -12.10 -3.50
C ASP A 27 -21.39 -13.10 -2.36
N SER A 28 -20.51 -12.69 -1.43
CA SER A 28 -20.74 -12.93 0.00
C SER A 28 -19.86 -11.96 0.81
N VAL A 29 -20.48 -11.23 1.70
CA VAL A 29 -19.80 -10.49 2.79
C VAL A 29 -18.83 -11.47 3.44
N PRO A 30 -17.50 -11.21 3.50
CA PRO A 30 -16.59 -12.16 4.13
C PRO A 30 -16.94 -12.21 5.62
N ALA A 31 -17.41 -13.36 6.06
CA ALA A 31 -17.49 -13.68 7.48
C ALA A 31 -16.12 -13.38 8.10
N LYS A 32 -16.09 -12.72 9.27
CA LYS A 32 -14.85 -12.49 10.03
C LYS A 32 -14.15 -13.83 10.15
N ALA A 33 -13.00 -13.98 9.48
CA ALA A 33 -12.21 -15.20 9.57
C ALA A 33 -11.84 -15.43 11.04
N ASP A 34 -11.92 -16.70 11.47
CA ASP A 34 -11.55 -17.12 12.81
C ASP A 34 -10.14 -16.60 13.14
N PRO A 35 -9.92 -16.04 14.34
CA PRO A 35 -8.61 -15.55 14.78
C PRO A 35 -7.47 -16.54 14.60
N GLN A 36 -7.75 -17.84 14.70
CA GLN A 36 -6.78 -18.90 14.49
C GLN A 36 -6.39 -19.01 13.00
N THR A 37 -7.35 -18.96 12.09
CA THR A 37 -7.12 -18.95 10.64
C THR A 37 -6.35 -17.72 10.18
N GLN A 38 -6.61 -16.56 10.78
CA GLN A 38 -5.86 -15.32 10.52
C GLN A 38 -4.41 -15.46 10.94
N LYS A 39 -4.14 -15.99 12.14
CA LYS A 39 -2.79 -16.21 12.65
C LYS A 39 -2.00 -17.19 11.78
N GLU A 40 -2.58 -18.32 11.41
CA GLU A 40 -1.94 -19.30 10.52
C GLU A 40 -1.60 -18.70 9.15
N THR A 41 -2.47 -17.84 8.62
CA THR A 41 -2.22 -17.14 7.37
C THR A 41 -1.08 -16.13 7.48
N GLU A 42 -1.02 -15.38 8.59
CA GLU A 42 0.08 -14.45 8.87
C GLU A 42 1.42 -15.18 9.04
N ASP A 43 1.44 -16.30 9.75
CA ASP A 43 2.65 -17.08 9.98
C ASP A 43 3.17 -17.68 8.66
N LYS A 44 2.28 -18.18 7.79
CA LYS A 44 2.64 -18.64 6.44
C LYS A 44 3.25 -17.53 5.59
N ARG A 45 2.67 -16.31 5.63
CA ARG A 45 3.19 -15.14 4.91
C ARG A 45 4.56 -14.70 5.43
N LYS A 46 4.75 -14.68 6.75
CA LYS A 46 6.04 -14.37 7.36
C LYS A 46 7.12 -15.37 6.96
N ALA A 47 6.79 -16.67 6.97
CA ALA A 47 7.70 -17.72 6.56
C ALA A 47 8.07 -17.59 5.08
N LEU A 48 7.11 -17.30 4.20
CA LEU A 48 7.34 -17.10 2.77
C LEU A 48 8.27 -15.90 2.53
N MET A 49 8.01 -14.77 3.20
CA MET A 49 8.86 -13.58 3.08
C MET A 49 10.28 -13.85 3.62
N ALA A 50 10.42 -14.58 4.71
CA ALA A 50 11.72 -14.94 5.27
C ALA A 50 12.52 -15.83 4.30
N ASP A 51 11.88 -16.81 3.67
CA ASP A 51 12.54 -17.67 2.68
C ASP A 51 12.94 -16.88 1.41
N ALA A 52 12.10 -15.99 0.92
CA ALA A 52 12.41 -15.11 -0.23
C ALA A 52 13.54 -14.12 0.08
N THR A 53 13.50 -13.48 1.26
CA THR A 53 14.59 -12.59 1.71
C THR A 53 15.91 -13.35 1.83
N SER A 54 15.88 -14.55 2.40
CA SER A 54 17.06 -15.42 2.51
C SER A 54 17.62 -15.79 1.14
N ALA A 55 16.76 -16.10 0.15
CA ALA A 55 17.22 -16.40 -1.21
C ALA A 55 17.96 -15.21 -1.86
N ILE A 56 17.49 -13.98 -1.65
CA ILE A 56 18.22 -12.78 -2.12
C ILE A 56 19.56 -12.65 -1.41
N GLN A 57 19.59 -12.78 -0.09
CA GLN A 57 20.83 -12.66 0.70
C GLN A 57 21.88 -13.70 0.28
N GLU A 58 21.47 -14.94 0.06
CA GLU A 58 22.34 -16.01 -0.41
C GLU A 58 22.83 -15.73 -1.85
N THR A 59 22.00 -15.18 -2.72
CA THR A 59 22.42 -14.77 -4.06
C THR A 59 23.44 -13.64 -4.01
N GLN A 60 23.26 -12.65 -3.12
CA GLN A 60 24.23 -11.57 -2.88
C GLN A 60 25.56 -12.11 -2.29
N ALA A 61 25.46 -13.08 -1.36
CA ALA A 61 26.64 -13.74 -0.79
C ALA A 61 27.42 -14.51 -1.86
N ALA A 62 26.72 -15.20 -2.77
CA ALA A 62 27.34 -15.88 -3.90
C ALA A 62 28.07 -14.89 -4.81
N LEU A 63 27.45 -13.76 -5.15
CA LEU A 63 28.07 -12.73 -5.95
C LEU A 63 29.36 -12.20 -5.31
N LYS A 64 29.30 -11.88 -4.01
CA LYS A 64 30.47 -11.43 -3.25
C LYS A 64 31.59 -12.47 -3.21
N THR A 65 31.27 -13.74 -2.98
CA THR A 65 32.29 -14.80 -2.94
C THR A 65 32.89 -15.09 -4.32
N LEU A 66 32.13 -14.87 -5.42
CA LEU A 66 32.69 -14.90 -6.78
C LEU A 66 33.69 -13.77 -7.04
N ASP A 67 33.41 -12.56 -6.54
CA ASP A 67 34.36 -11.43 -6.61
C ASP A 67 35.67 -11.73 -5.85
N GLU A 68 35.58 -12.52 -4.79
CA GLU A 68 36.73 -12.98 -4.01
C GLU A 68 37.42 -14.23 -4.63
N GLY A 69 36.95 -14.74 -5.78
CA GLY A 69 37.47 -15.95 -6.42
C GLY A 69 37.11 -17.27 -5.73
N LYS A 70 36.18 -17.25 -4.76
CA LYS A 70 35.79 -18.39 -3.91
C LYS A 70 34.61 -19.16 -4.51
N THR A 71 34.80 -19.80 -5.65
CA THR A 71 33.73 -20.43 -6.45
C THR A 71 32.94 -21.49 -5.68
N SER A 72 33.61 -22.33 -4.86
CA SER A 72 32.93 -23.36 -4.04
C SER A 72 31.99 -22.77 -3.00
N GLN A 73 32.37 -21.63 -2.40
CA GLN A 73 31.50 -20.94 -1.44
C GLN A 73 30.31 -20.27 -2.15
N ALA A 74 30.53 -19.77 -3.38
CA ALA A 74 29.45 -19.22 -4.19
C ALA A 74 28.41 -20.31 -4.55
N ILE A 75 28.86 -21.49 -4.98
CA ILE A 75 27.96 -22.63 -5.27
C ILE A 75 27.14 -22.99 -4.01
N ALA A 76 27.79 -23.13 -2.85
CA ALA A 76 27.09 -23.48 -1.60
C ALA A 76 26.04 -22.39 -1.22
N ALA A 77 26.29 -21.11 -1.49
CA ALA A 77 25.31 -20.06 -1.28
C ALA A 77 24.12 -20.17 -2.29
N LEU A 78 24.40 -20.47 -3.55
CA LEU A 78 23.36 -20.66 -4.58
C LEU A 78 22.51 -21.92 -4.32
N GLU A 79 23.09 -22.98 -3.77
CA GLU A 79 22.33 -24.16 -3.32
C GLU A 79 21.34 -23.79 -2.21
N ARG A 80 21.77 -23.00 -1.22
CA ARG A 80 20.85 -22.51 -0.17
C ARG A 80 19.76 -21.61 -0.74
N ALA A 81 20.10 -20.71 -1.66
CA ALA A 81 19.11 -19.87 -2.34
C ALA A 81 18.08 -20.71 -3.10
N THR A 82 18.53 -21.71 -3.86
CA THR A 82 17.66 -22.65 -4.59
C THR A 82 16.73 -23.39 -3.64
N GLY A 83 17.26 -23.95 -2.54
CA GLY A 83 16.44 -24.65 -1.56
C GLY A 83 15.34 -23.77 -0.95
N LYS A 84 15.59 -22.48 -0.74
CA LYS A 84 14.59 -21.52 -0.27
C LYS A 84 13.48 -21.27 -1.31
N LEU A 85 13.86 -21.10 -2.57
CA LEU A 85 12.91 -20.90 -3.67
C LEU A 85 12.06 -22.15 -3.93
N ASP A 86 12.65 -23.34 -3.85
CA ASP A 86 11.94 -24.61 -3.99
C ASP A 86 10.91 -24.81 -2.86
N LEU A 87 11.24 -24.41 -1.62
CA LEU A 87 10.28 -24.43 -0.50
C LEU A 87 9.10 -23.49 -0.74
N ILE A 88 9.32 -22.30 -1.31
CA ILE A 88 8.26 -21.35 -1.66
C ILE A 88 7.35 -21.98 -2.71
N LEU A 89 7.91 -22.50 -3.80
CA LEU A 89 7.17 -23.12 -4.90
C LEU A 89 6.44 -24.41 -4.47
N ALA A 90 7.02 -25.18 -3.55
CA ALA A 90 6.35 -26.38 -3.01
C ALA A 90 5.10 -26.02 -2.16
N ARG A 91 5.12 -24.87 -1.46
CA ARG A 91 3.99 -24.40 -0.64
C ARG A 91 2.90 -23.71 -1.49
N ASP A 92 3.32 -22.97 -2.51
CA ASP A 92 2.40 -22.28 -3.43
C ASP A 92 2.94 -22.36 -4.87
N PRO A 93 2.61 -23.43 -5.60
CA PRO A 93 3.08 -23.63 -6.98
C PRO A 93 2.57 -22.61 -7.99
N LYS A 94 1.55 -21.81 -7.63
CA LYS A 94 0.95 -20.79 -8.50
C LYS A 94 1.44 -19.38 -8.18
N LEU A 95 2.29 -19.22 -7.17
CA LEU A 95 2.82 -17.92 -6.79
C LEU A 95 3.75 -17.40 -7.89
N GLU A 96 3.40 -16.29 -8.49
CA GLU A 96 4.22 -15.65 -9.52
C GLU A 96 5.31 -14.75 -8.94
N LEU A 97 5.00 -14.08 -7.83
CA LEU A 97 5.86 -13.10 -7.17
C LEU A 97 5.98 -13.43 -5.68
N ALA A 98 7.20 -13.71 -5.21
CA ALA A 98 7.47 -13.94 -3.80
C ALA A 98 7.90 -12.66 -3.09
N PRO A 99 7.15 -12.14 -2.12
CA PRO A 99 7.53 -10.94 -1.37
C PRO A 99 8.81 -11.19 -0.56
N ALA A 100 9.81 -10.34 -0.79
CA ALA A 100 11.14 -10.47 -0.18
C ALA A 100 11.54 -9.26 0.69
N GLY A 101 10.77 -8.19 0.65
CA GLY A 101 11.02 -7.01 1.46
C GLY A 101 9.84 -6.07 1.47
N VAL A 102 9.67 -5.34 2.57
CA VAL A 102 8.65 -4.30 2.71
C VAL A 102 9.31 -3.04 3.24
N SER A 103 9.03 -1.92 2.60
CA SER A 103 9.37 -0.60 3.10
C SER A 103 8.13 0.26 3.22
N VAL A 104 8.12 1.17 4.19
CA VAL A 104 7.01 2.10 4.43
C VAL A 104 7.59 3.51 4.47
N THR A 105 7.11 4.36 3.57
CA THR A 105 7.48 5.76 3.52
C THR A 105 6.25 6.63 3.63
N THR A 106 6.27 7.61 4.52
CA THR A 106 5.17 8.56 4.67
C THR A 106 5.62 9.94 4.16
N TYR A 107 4.86 10.47 3.26
CA TYR A 107 4.94 11.85 2.78
C TYR A 107 3.78 12.63 3.40
N ASP A 108 4.01 13.84 3.88
CA ASP A 108 2.93 14.70 4.35
C ASP A 108 3.24 16.14 3.94
N VAL A 109 2.39 16.69 3.07
CA VAL A 109 2.57 18.04 2.57
C VAL A 109 2.41 19.05 3.70
N GLN A 110 3.37 19.97 3.79
CA GLN A 110 3.33 21.06 4.75
C GLN A 110 2.48 22.19 4.17
N GLY A 111 1.34 22.47 4.80
CA GLY A 111 0.44 23.55 4.40
C GLY A 111 -1.04 23.15 4.42
N GLY A 112 -1.90 24.17 4.40
CA GLY A 112 -3.35 23.96 4.36
C GLY A 112 -3.88 23.80 2.93
N LEU A 113 -5.19 23.57 2.81
CA LEU A 113 -5.90 23.37 1.55
C LEU A 113 -5.63 24.47 0.51
N ASP A 114 -5.59 25.74 0.95
CA ASP A 114 -5.40 26.88 0.04
C ASP A 114 -3.97 26.92 -0.52
N ALA A 115 -2.96 26.58 0.28
CA ALA A 115 -1.58 26.47 -0.18
C ALA A 115 -1.44 25.36 -1.24
N VAL A 116 -2.06 24.21 -1.02
CA VAL A 116 -2.07 23.10 -1.99
C VAL A 116 -2.75 23.51 -3.29
N LYS A 117 -3.91 24.18 -3.22
CA LYS A 117 -4.63 24.70 -4.41
C LYS A 117 -3.79 25.70 -5.19
N GLN A 118 -3.06 26.58 -4.50
CA GLN A 118 -2.19 27.57 -5.14
C GLN A 118 -1.03 26.90 -5.86
N VAL A 119 -0.30 26.00 -5.20
CA VAL A 119 0.84 25.26 -5.81
C VAL A 119 0.37 24.42 -6.98
N ARG A 120 -0.79 23.77 -6.87
CA ARG A 120 -1.40 23.01 -7.96
C ARG A 120 -1.68 23.89 -9.17
N LYS A 121 -2.30 25.07 -8.98
CA LYS A 121 -2.59 26.03 -10.04
C LYS A 121 -1.29 26.49 -10.75
N GLU A 122 -0.26 26.82 -9.98
CA GLU A 122 1.05 27.19 -10.53
C GLU A 122 1.66 26.06 -11.37
N ALA A 123 1.55 24.80 -10.90
CA ALA A 123 2.01 23.66 -11.65
C ALA A 123 1.22 23.44 -12.95
N GLU A 124 -0.11 23.65 -12.94
CA GLU A 124 -0.97 23.57 -14.13
C GLU A 124 -0.55 24.65 -15.16
N GLU A 125 -0.33 25.88 -14.74
CA GLU A 125 0.14 27.00 -15.60
C GLU A 125 1.52 26.69 -16.23
N LEU A 126 2.44 26.08 -15.44
CA LEU A 126 3.75 25.68 -15.95
C LEU A 126 3.64 24.54 -16.98
N ILE A 127 2.73 23.58 -16.78
CA ILE A 127 2.47 22.49 -17.73
C ILE A 127 1.93 23.06 -19.05
N GLU A 128 0.94 23.97 -18.98
CA GLU A 128 0.38 24.62 -20.15
C GLU A 128 1.41 25.43 -20.91
N ALA A 129 2.36 26.05 -20.22
CA ALA A 129 3.51 26.77 -20.82
C ALA A 129 4.63 25.85 -21.34
N GLY A 130 4.48 24.52 -21.26
CA GLY A 130 5.50 23.55 -21.67
C GLY A 130 6.71 23.44 -20.73
N ARG A 131 6.67 24.09 -19.56
CA ARG A 131 7.77 24.14 -18.55
C ARG A 131 7.72 22.93 -17.61
N LEU A 132 7.72 21.71 -18.17
CA LEU A 132 7.46 20.45 -17.47
C LEU A 132 8.43 20.20 -16.30
N GLN A 133 9.70 20.57 -16.42
CA GLN A 133 10.67 20.31 -15.35
C GLN A 133 10.48 21.24 -14.15
N GLU A 134 9.89 22.39 -14.35
CA GLU A 134 9.53 23.31 -13.28
C GLU A 134 8.24 22.85 -12.58
N ALA A 135 7.21 22.50 -13.35
CA ALA A 135 6.00 21.88 -12.81
C ALA A 135 6.30 20.64 -11.96
N ARG A 136 7.19 19.76 -12.46
CA ARG A 136 7.61 18.57 -11.73
C ARG A 136 8.19 18.88 -10.35
N ARG A 137 8.96 19.99 -10.22
CA ARG A 137 9.53 20.39 -8.90
C ARG A 137 8.45 20.79 -7.90
N LEU A 138 7.35 21.35 -8.36
CA LEU A 138 6.20 21.69 -7.50
C LEU A 138 5.40 20.43 -7.14
N ILE A 139 5.03 19.64 -8.14
CA ILE A 139 4.15 18.47 -8.01
C ILE A 139 4.77 17.41 -7.08
N LYS A 140 6.07 17.17 -7.14
CA LYS A 140 6.72 16.12 -6.33
C LYS A 140 6.54 16.31 -4.81
N ASN A 141 6.22 17.53 -4.37
CA ASN A 141 6.00 17.85 -2.96
C ASN A 141 4.52 17.87 -2.58
N LEU A 142 3.61 17.65 -3.54
CA LEU A 142 2.17 17.60 -3.33
C LEU A 142 1.74 16.15 -3.03
N ALA A 143 2.24 15.60 -1.94
CA ALA A 143 1.86 14.28 -1.49
C ALA A 143 1.54 14.29 0.01
N SER A 144 0.43 13.68 0.40
CA SER A 144 0.06 13.41 1.79
C SER A 144 -0.43 11.96 1.85
N GLU A 145 0.53 11.01 1.95
CA GLU A 145 0.27 9.59 1.77
C GLU A 145 1.29 8.73 2.50
N THR A 146 0.90 7.52 2.81
CA THR A 146 1.82 6.45 3.18
C THR A 146 1.95 5.49 2.01
N VAL A 147 3.17 5.29 1.51
CA VAL A 147 3.50 4.32 0.47
C VAL A 147 4.09 3.09 1.13
N ILE A 148 3.46 1.94 0.89
CA ILE A 148 3.97 0.63 1.29
C ILE A 148 4.50 -0.03 0.03
N SER A 149 5.83 -0.17 -0.05
CA SER A 149 6.52 -0.79 -1.18
C SER A 149 6.90 -2.23 -0.83
N VAL A 150 6.44 -3.18 -1.63
CA VAL A 150 6.78 -4.59 -1.49
C VAL A 150 7.70 -4.98 -2.64
N SER A 151 8.94 -5.36 -2.32
CA SER A 151 9.89 -5.91 -3.29
C SER A 151 9.65 -7.41 -3.42
N ASN A 152 9.53 -7.89 -4.65
CA ASN A 152 9.17 -9.27 -4.94
C ASN A 152 10.21 -9.93 -5.86
N ILE A 153 10.42 -11.22 -5.67
CA ILE A 153 11.19 -12.08 -6.57
C ILE A 153 10.23 -12.64 -7.63
N PRO A 154 10.51 -12.48 -8.95
CA PRO A 154 9.75 -13.16 -9.99
C PRO A 154 10.13 -14.65 -10.05
N LEU A 155 9.23 -15.52 -9.57
CA LEU A 155 9.51 -16.96 -9.45
C LEU A 155 9.58 -17.68 -10.78
N ALA A 156 9.08 -17.10 -11.86
CA ALA A 156 9.20 -17.67 -13.21
C ALA A 156 10.64 -17.60 -13.76
N THR A 157 11.47 -16.65 -13.31
CA THR A 157 12.78 -16.40 -13.94
C THR A 157 13.95 -16.46 -12.98
N TYR A 158 13.76 -16.10 -11.74
CA TYR A 158 14.83 -15.99 -10.74
C TYR A 158 15.49 -17.35 -10.41
N PRO A 159 14.73 -18.45 -10.19
CA PRO A 159 15.33 -19.77 -9.96
C PRO A 159 16.18 -20.27 -11.14
N ASP A 160 15.73 -19.99 -12.37
CA ASP A 160 16.47 -20.41 -13.55
C ASP A 160 17.76 -19.59 -13.76
N ALA A 161 17.74 -18.32 -13.36
CA ALA A 161 18.96 -17.51 -13.36
C ALA A 161 20.01 -18.07 -12.38
N ILE A 162 19.59 -18.51 -11.18
CA ILE A 162 20.49 -19.16 -10.22
C ILE A 162 21.08 -20.44 -10.80
N LYS A 163 20.26 -21.33 -11.35
CA LYS A 163 20.71 -22.59 -11.97
C LYS A 163 21.70 -22.33 -13.11
N ARG A 164 21.42 -21.31 -13.93
CA ARG A 164 22.34 -20.89 -15.02
C ARG A 164 23.67 -20.40 -14.46
N ALA A 165 23.67 -19.62 -13.39
CA ALA A 165 24.91 -19.13 -12.77
C ALA A 165 25.76 -20.29 -12.23
N VAL A 166 25.16 -21.29 -11.57
CA VAL A 166 25.87 -22.51 -11.13
C VAL A 166 26.55 -23.20 -12.31
N LYS A 167 25.82 -23.43 -13.41
CA LYS A 167 26.39 -24.05 -14.62
C LYS A 167 27.58 -23.25 -15.18
N LEU A 168 27.51 -21.93 -15.20
CA LEU A 168 28.60 -21.07 -15.66
C LEU A 168 29.84 -21.16 -14.75
N ILE A 169 29.64 -21.29 -13.45
CA ILE A 169 30.76 -21.52 -12.49
C ILE A 169 31.45 -22.86 -12.78
N ASP A 170 30.70 -23.93 -13.01
CA ASP A 170 31.21 -25.26 -13.34
C ASP A 170 31.97 -25.24 -14.68
N GLU A 171 31.52 -24.43 -15.65
CA GLU A 171 32.19 -24.19 -16.92
C GLU A 171 33.44 -23.28 -16.80
N LYS A 172 33.83 -22.88 -15.58
CA LYS A 172 34.94 -21.96 -15.30
C LYS A 172 34.77 -20.57 -15.92
N LYS A 173 33.52 -20.08 -15.94
CA LYS A 173 33.10 -18.74 -16.42
C LYS A 173 32.52 -17.92 -15.27
N PRO A 174 33.27 -17.60 -14.21
CA PRO A 174 32.73 -16.92 -13.03
C PRO A 174 32.25 -15.50 -13.33
N ASP A 175 32.85 -14.80 -14.29
CA ASP A 175 32.41 -13.45 -14.66
C ASP A 175 31.04 -13.45 -15.36
N ASP A 176 30.78 -14.42 -16.23
CA ASP A 176 29.46 -14.59 -16.82
C ASP A 176 28.41 -14.96 -15.75
N ALA A 177 28.79 -15.80 -14.78
CA ALA A 177 27.92 -16.13 -13.64
C ALA A 177 27.57 -14.88 -12.81
N LYS A 178 28.54 -14.00 -12.54
CA LYS A 178 28.31 -12.71 -11.85
C LYS A 178 27.31 -11.84 -12.61
N HIS A 179 27.46 -11.72 -13.92
CA HIS A 179 26.52 -10.95 -14.75
C HIS A 179 25.08 -11.50 -14.66
N VAL A 180 24.92 -12.84 -14.68
CA VAL A 180 23.60 -13.47 -14.56
C VAL A 180 23.00 -13.22 -13.18
N LEU A 181 23.77 -13.34 -12.10
CA LEU A 181 23.29 -13.10 -10.74
C LEU A 181 22.94 -11.61 -10.52
N GLN A 182 23.77 -10.71 -11.03
CA GLN A 182 23.49 -9.26 -10.96
C GLN A 182 22.20 -8.91 -11.72
N ALA A 183 22.02 -9.47 -12.91
CA ALA A 183 20.79 -9.30 -13.68
C ALA A 183 19.58 -9.84 -12.89
N ALA A 184 19.68 -11.03 -12.29
CA ALA A 184 18.62 -11.60 -11.46
C ALA A 184 18.26 -10.71 -10.26
N LEU A 185 19.25 -10.19 -9.53
CA LEU A 185 19.03 -9.27 -8.41
C LEU A 185 18.36 -7.96 -8.85
N ASN A 186 18.57 -7.52 -10.10
CA ASN A 186 17.96 -6.32 -10.65
C ASN A 186 16.54 -6.55 -11.23
N THR A 187 16.07 -7.80 -11.29
CA THR A 187 14.72 -8.13 -11.79
C THR A 187 13.64 -8.10 -10.73
N GLN A 188 13.94 -7.64 -9.51
CA GLN A 188 12.93 -7.52 -8.45
C GLN A 188 11.80 -6.58 -8.89
N VAL A 189 10.56 -7.04 -8.65
CA VAL A 189 9.35 -6.28 -8.96
C VAL A 189 8.89 -5.56 -7.70
N VAL A 190 8.89 -4.24 -7.72
CA VAL A 190 8.36 -3.42 -6.62
C VAL A 190 6.89 -3.12 -6.89
N ILE A 191 6.04 -3.41 -5.91
CA ILE A 191 4.61 -3.09 -5.94
C ILE A 191 4.34 -2.09 -4.82
N ASP A 192 3.88 -0.91 -5.21
CA ASP A 192 3.53 0.15 -4.29
C ASP A 192 2.04 0.14 -3.99
N THR A 193 1.71 0.27 -2.70
CA THR A 193 0.36 0.53 -2.22
C THR A 193 0.34 1.91 -1.60
N VAL A 194 -0.46 2.80 -2.17
CA VAL A 194 -0.59 4.19 -1.71
C VAL A 194 -1.82 4.31 -0.81
N ILE A 195 -1.62 4.88 0.37
CA ILE A 195 -2.68 5.16 1.35
C ILE A 195 -2.76 6.68 1.55
N PRO A 196 -3.73 7.37 0.94
CA PRO A 196 -3.89 8.81 1.09
C PRO A 196 -4.27 9.19 2.52
N LEU A 197 -3.41 9.93 3.22
CA LEU A 197 -3.65 10.35 4.62
C LEU A 197 -4.92 11.19 4.81
N PRO A 198 -5.27 12.15 3.93
CA PRO A 198 -6.51 12.90 4.07
C PRO A 198 -7.76 12.02 3.99
N VAL A 199 -7.74 10.97 3.16
CA VAL A 199 -8.87 10.02 3.06
C VAL A 199 -9.04 9.23 4.35
N VAL A 200 -7.92 8.75 4.94
CA VAL A 200 -7.94 8.05 6.23
C VAL A 200 -8.43 8.98 7.35
N LYS A 201 -7.93 10.22 7.38
CA LYS A 201 -8.40 11.23 8.37
C LYS A 201 -9.90 11.53 8.20
N ALA A 202 -10.41 11.62 6.97
CA ALA A 202 -11.84 11.78 6.72
C ALA A 202 -12.65 10.60 7.25
N GLU A 203 -12.18 9.37 7.06
CA GLU A 203 -12.83 8.16 7.60
C GLU A 203 -12.90 8.17 9.14
N GLU A 204 -11.84 8.60 9.82
CA GLU A 204 -11.80 8.75 11.29
C GLU A 204 -12.83 9.75 11.80
N PHE A 205 -12.93 10.91 11.13
CA PHE A 205 -13.94 11.91 11.48
C PHE A 205 -15.35 11.41 11.22
N LEU A 206 -15.58 10.68 10.11
CA LEU A 206 -16.87 10.07 9.81
C LEU A 206 -17.24 8.98 10.81
N LYS A 207 -16.28 8.20 11.30
CA LYS A 207 -16.50 7.23 12.36
C LYS A 207 -16.96 7.92 13.67
N THR A 208 -16.28 9.01 14.05
CA THR A 208 -16.67 9.82 15.20
C THR A 208 -18.07 10.41 15.03
N ALA A 209 -18.38 10.90 13.83
CA ALA A 209 -19.71 11.44 13.52
C ALA A 209 -20.78 10.34 13.58
N GLU A 210 -20.49 9.12 13.08
CA GLU A 210 -21.42 7.98 13.17
C GLU A 210 -21.72 7.59 14.62
N ASP A 211 -20.69 7.46 15.46
CA ASP A 211 -20.85 7.12 16.86
C ASP A 211 -21.72 8.15 17.58
N LEU A 212 -21.56 9.44 17.27
CA LEU A 212 -22.38 10.52 17.80
C LEU A 212 -23.80 10.50 17.22
N ALA A 213 -23.97 10.28 15.92
CA ALA A 213 -25.27 10.27 15.26
C ALA A 213 -26.18 9.11 15.74
N GLN A 214 -25.60 8.03 16.26
CA GLN A 214 -26.36 6.90 16.83
C GLN A 214 -26.86 7.15 18.24
N LYS A 215 -26.33 8.15 18.96
CA LYS A 215 -26.79 8.49 20.31
C LYS A 215 -28.21 9.07 20.26
N LYS A 216 -29.09 8.53 21.10
CA LYS A 216 -30.36 9.15 21.47
C LYS A 216 -30.06 10.27 22.46
N ASP A 217 -30.84 11.35 22.41
CA ASP A 217 -30.73 12.47 23.36
C ASP A 217 -29.33 13.09 23.46
N ARG A 218 -28.75 13.42 22.30
CA ARG A 218 -27.45 14.10 22.23
C ARG A 218 -27.48 15.42 22.99
N THR A 219 -26.46 15.65 23.79
CA THR A 219 -26.24 16.94 24.47
C THR A 219 -25.83 18.00 23.44
N LYS A 220 -25.84 19.27 23.86
CA LYS A 220 -25.29 20.36 23.02
C LYS A 220 -23.84 20.07 22.62
N ASP A 221 -22.99 19.61 23.56
CA ASP A 221 -21.60 19.25 23.28
C ASP A 221 -21.49 18.11 22.25
N ASP A 222 -22.34 17.07 22.35
CA ASP A 222 -22.38 16.00 21.36
C ASP A 222 -22.72 16.54 19.95
N ASN A 223 -23.68 17.48 19.85
CA ASN A 223 -24.08 18.08 18.59
C ASN A 223 -22.99 19.00 18.02
N ASP A 224 -22.29 19.77 18.86
CA ASP A 224 -21.17 20.62 18.44
C ASP A 224 -20.00 19.75 17.94
N ARG A 225 -19.73 18.64 18.60
CA ARG A 225 -18.72 17.64 18.18
C ARG A 225 -19.12 16.93 16.89
N LEU A 226 -20.39 16.56 16.74
CA LEU A 226 -20.93 15.97 15.51
C LEU A 226 -20.74 16.90 14.32
N LYS A 227 -21.12 18.17 14.48
CA LYS A 227 -20.91 19.19 13.46
C LYS A 227 -19.43 19.35 13.10
N THR A 228 -18.57 19.47 14.11
CA THR A 228 -17.12 19.59 13.92
C THR A 228 -16.57 18.38 13.17
N SER A 229 -17.03 17.17 13.48
CA SER A 229 -16.59 15.95 12.80
C SER A 229 -16.98 15.94 11.33
N PHE A 230 -18.20 16.39 10.99
CA PHE A 230 -18.61 16.56 9.59
C PHE A 230 -17.78 17.62 8.86
N ASP A 231 -17.51 18.76 9.49
CA ASP A 231 -16.73 19.84 8.89
C ASP A 231 -15.29 19.39 8.63
N ARG A 232 -14.67 18.68 9.58
CA ARG A 232 -13.35 18.11 9.42
C ARG A 232 -13.29 17.01 8.36
N ALA A 233 -14.29 16.12 8.31
CA ALA A 233 -14.37 15.10 7.26
C ALA A 233 -14.43 15.76 5.87
N ASN A 234 -15.27 16.80 5.71
CA ASN A 234 -15.39 17.54 4.47
C ASN A 234 -14.07 18.24 4.07
N GLU A 235 -13.39 18.89 5.02
CA GLU A 235 -12.08 19.53 4.82
C GLU A 235 -11.05 18.51 4.31
N GLN A 236 -11.00 17.33 4.93
CA GLN A 236 -10.06 16.27 4.54
C GLN A 236 -10.39 15.68 3.16
N LEU A 237 -11.67 15.53 2.80
CA LEU A 237 -12.07 15.12 1.45
C LEU A 237 -11.67 16.17 0.41
N GLN A 238 -11.85 17.46 0.70
CA GLN A 238 -11.41 18.55 -0.18
C GLN A 238 -9.88 18.56 -0.34
N PHE A 239 -9.16 18.28 0.73
CA PHE A 239 -7.70 18.17 0.70
C PHE A 239 -7.24 16.99 -0.16
N ALA A 240 -7.88 15.82 -0.01
CA ALA A 240 -7.63 14.66 -0.85
C ALA A 240 -7.92 14.94 -2.34
N GLN A 241 -9.01 15.65 -2.64
CA GLN A 241 -9.34 16.06 -4.00
C GLN A 241 -8.31 17.04 -4.58
N ALA A 242 -7.87 18.01 -3.79
CA ALA A 242 -6.88 19.00 -4.23
C ALA A 242 -5.51 18.33 -4.54
N LEU A 243 -5.16 17.29 -3.80
CA LEU A 243 -3.96 16.47 -4.04
C LEU A 243 -4.12 15.45 -5.18
N GLY A 244 -5.33 15.25 -5.72
CA GLY A 244 -5.57 14.39 -6.87
C GLY A 244 -5.70 12.89 -6.53
N TYR A 245 -6.08 12.51 -5.30
CA TYR A 245 -6.25 11.11 -4.90
C TYR A 245 -7.51 10.43 -5.44
N GLY A 246 -8.27 11.11 -6.28
CA GLY A 246 -9.45 10.57 -6.95
C GLY A 246 -9.95 11.51 -8.04
N THR A 247 -11.00 11.09 -8.76
CA THR A 247 -11.63 11.93 -9.77
C THR A 247 -12.60 12.93 -9.11
N LYS A 248 -12.91 14.02 -9.81
CA LYS A 248 -13.94 14.96 -9.37
C LYS A 248 -15.26 14.24 -9.07
N LYS A 249 -15.65 13.25 -9.90
CA LYS A 249 -16.89 12.49 -9.74
C LYS A 249 -16.93 11.67 -8.43
N ASP A 250 -15.79 11.10 -8.02
CA ASP A 250 -15.69 10.35 -6.77
C ASP A 250 -15.95 11.25 -5.56
N PHE A 251 -15.34 12.45 -5.56
CA PHE A 251 -15.52 13.42 -4.48
C PHE A 251 -16.90 14.07 -4.49
N ASP A 252 -17.44 14.43 -5.64
CA ASP A 252 -18.82 14.99 -5.75
C ASP A 252 -19.85 14.02 -5.14
N LYS A 253 -19.71 12.71 -5.41
CA LYS A 253 -20.55 11.67 -4.82
C LYS A 253 -20.42 11.63 -3.29
N MET A 254 -19.20 11.72 -2.76
CA MET A 254 -18.96 11.70 -1.30
C MET A 254 -19.50 12.98 -0.63
N TYR A 255 -19.38 14.14 -1.26
CA TYR A 255 -19.96 15.39 -0.73
C TYR A 255 -21.49 15.34 -0.65
N GLN A 256 -22.16 14.79 -1.67
CA GLN A 256 -23.61 14.59 -1.64
C GLN A 256 -24.02 13.64 -0.50
N GLN A 257 -23.31 12.51 -0.34
CA GLN A 257 -23.56 11.56 0.73
C GLN A 257 -23.35 12.18 2.11
N LEU A 258 -22.32 13.02 2.26
CA LEU A 258 -22.05 13.73 3.52
C LEU A 258 -23.15 14.73 3.85
N ALA A 259 -23.65 15.47 2.85
CA ALA A 259 -24.78 16.39 3.00
C ALA A 259 -26.06 15.66 3.42
N GLU A 260 -26.39 14.54 2.76
CA GLU A 260 -27.54 13.68 3.14
C GLU A 260 -27.47 13.20 4.59
N ILE A 261 -26.27 12.85 5.08
CA ILE A 261 -26.08 12.39 6.46
C ILE A 261 -26.26 13.55 7.43
N ARG A 262 -25.72 14.72 7.11
CA ARG A 262 -25.91 15.94 7.92
C ARG A 262 -27.38 16.29 8.09
N ASP A 263 -28.14 16.26 6.98
CA ASP A 263 -29.58 16.56 7.01
C ASP A 263 -30.34 15.54 7.87
N LYS A 264 -30.01 14.26 7.79
CA LYS A 264 -30.61 13.21 8.64
C LYS A 264 -30.26 13.36 10.13
N ALA A 265 -29.07 13.86 10.43
CA ALA A 265 -28.60 14.05 11.81
C ALA A 265 -29.04 15.41 12.41
N ALA A 266 -29.70 16.27 11.62
CA ALA A 266 -30.22 17.55 12.08
C ALA A 266 -31.30 17.35 13.16
N ASP A 267 -31.62 18.42 13.87
CA ASP A 267 -32.70 18.45 14.87
C ASP A 267 -32.64 17.35 15.92
N ASN A 268 -31.43 16.96 16.28
CA ASN A 268 -31.15 15.88 17.27
C ASN A 268 -31.67 14.50 16.86
N GLN A 269 -31.93 14.27 15.56
CA GLN A 269 -32.32 12.96 15.05
C GLN A 269 -31.19 11.96 15.18
N SER A 270 -31.50 10.74 15.62
CA SER A 270 -30.53 9.65 15.75
C SER A 270 -30.92 8.47 14.86
N GLY A 271 -29.92 7.76 14.34
CA GLY A 271 -30.19 6.59 13.51
C GLY A 271 -28.92 5.80 13.16
N THR A 272 -29.14 4.60 12.63
CA THR A 272 -28.07 3.67 12.23
C THR A 272 -28.05 3.51 10.71
N GLY A 273 -26.90 3.09 10.16
CA GLY A 273 -26.75 2.78 8.74
C GLY A 273 -26.64 3.97 7.79
N TRP A 274 -26.73 5.21 8.28
CA TRP A 274 -26.65 6.41 7.44
C TRP A 274 -25.29 6.57 6.73
N PHE A 275 -24.22 6.08 7.35
CA PHE A 275 -22.84 6.20 6.89
C PHE A 275 -22.41 5.09 5.92
N ALA A 276 -23.23 4.08 5.67
CA ALA A 276 -22.85 2.91 4.87
C ALA A 276 -22.42 3.29 3.44
N LYS A 277 -23.13 4.21 2.80
CA LYS A 277 -22.83 4.64 1.42
C LYS A 277 -21.48 5.37 1.31
N ILE A 278 -21.23 6.35 2.19
CA ILE A 278 -19.98 7.11 2.16
C ILE A 278 -18.76 6.25 2.51
N LYS A 279 -18.91 5.33 3.47
CA LYS A 279 -17.87 4.34 3.79
C LYS A 279 -17.55 3.44 2.60
N GLY A 280 -18.57 3.00 1.86
CA GLY A 280 -18.40 2.27 0.61
C GLY A 280 -17.61 3.07 -0.43
N SER A 281 -17.97 4.34 -0.64
CA SER A 281 -17.28 5.23 -1.59
C SER A 281 -15.82 5.48 -1.20
N ILE A 282 -15.52 5.68 0.09
CA ILE A 282 -14.15 5.79 0.60
C ILE A 282 -13.36 4.50 0.38
N SER A 283 -13.96 3.35 0.66
CA SER A 283 -13.31 2.05 0.43
C SER A 283 -13.00 1.80 -1.05
N GLU A 284 -13.91 2.18 -1.95
CA GLU A 284 -13.68 2.13 -3.41
C GLU A 284 -12.52 3.04 -3.82
N LEU A 285 -12.46 4.26 -3.30
CA LEU A 285 -11.38 5.21 -3.56
C LEU A 285 -10.02 4.66 -3.11
N LEU A 286 -9.94 4.12 -1.89
CA LEU A 286 -8.72 3.52 -1.37
C LEU A 286 -8.26 2.31 -2.21
N LYS A 287 -9.19 1.46 -2.66
CA LYS A 287 -8.87 0.33 -3.54
C LYS A 287 -8.35 0.79 -4.91
N SER A 288 -8.94 1.84 -5.48
CA SER A 288 -8.51 2.37 -6.78
C SER A 288 -7.12 3.01 -6.70
N SER A 289 -6.75 3.60 -5.56
CA SER A 289 -5.42 4.15 -5.30
C SER A 289 -4.34 3.06 -5.20
N GLN A 290 -4.71 1.85 -4.76
CA GLN A 290 -3.83 0.69 -4.64
C GLN A 290 -3.58 -0.02 -5.99
N SER A 291 -4.46 0.14 -6.97
CA SER A 291 -4.43 -0.62 -8.23
C SER A 291 -3.60 0.02 -9.35
N LYS A 292 -3.03 1.20 -9.15
CA LYS A 292 -2.17 1.82 -10.17
C LYS A 292 -0.81 1.13 -10.18
N LYS A 293 -0.68 0.12 -11.07
CA LYS A 293 0.62 -0.41 -11.48
C LYS A 293 1.44 0.73 -12.06
N GLY A 294 2.61 0.98 -11.47
CA GLY A 294 3.65 1.83 -12.05
C GLY A 294 4.21 1.22 -13.34
#